data_efc8d4cfdc88b8399ff7ea6b4936237c
#
_entry.id   efc8d4cfdc88b8399ff7ea6b4936237c
#
_cell.length_a   1.000
_cell.length_b   1.000
_cell.length_c   1.000
_cell.angle_alpha   90.00
_cell.angle_beta   90.00
_cell.angle_gamma   90.00
#
_symmetry.space_group_name_H-M   'P 1'
#
loop_
_entity.id
_entity.type
_entity.pdbx_description
1 polymer ?
#
loop_
_entity_poly.entity_id
_entity_poly.type
_entity_poly.pdbx_seq_one_letter_code
_entity_poly.pdbx_strand_id
1 'polypeptide(L)'
;LHTAIRRQRQMCIRDSDYVDVEFGSGCVKITPAHDFNDYEIGKRHNLEMIRCLDFDGKIENHEFIPQELRGLDRFEAREKIIDMLKNQNLLKGVEDHQIQIPKGDRSKTILEPMVSEQWFVKTDEVAKKAIQVVEDDEIRFIPKNWEKTYFEWMYNIQDWCISRQQWWGHRIPAWYDDEKNHYVGTSEANVREKYSLKDDVQLTQDEDVLDTWFSSALWPFSTLGWPEET
;
A
#
# COMPACT_ATOMS: atom_id res chain seq x y z
N LEU A 1 -22.16 -21.02 7.04
CA LEU A 1 -23.01 -19.93 6.49
C LEU A 1 -23.22 -18.79 7.48
N HIS A 2 -23.56 -19.04 8.77
CA HIS A 2 -23.80 -17.97 9.74
C HIS A 2 -22.55 -17.12 10.07
N THR A 3 -21.37 -17.70 10.03
CA THR A 3 -20.09 -16.98 10.31
C THR A 3 -19.70 -16.07 9.15
N ALA A 4 -19.89 -16.54 7.90
CA ALA A 4 -19.66 -15.73 6.71
C ALA A 4 -20.63 -14.55 6.61
N ILE A 5 -21.89 -14.76 6.93
CA ILE A 5 -22.92 -13.70 6.96
C ILE A 5 -22.63 -12.66 8.06
N ARG A 6 -22.09 -13.05 9.23
CA ARG A 6 -21.68 -12.10 10.27
C ARG A 6 -20.48 -11.24 9.83
N ARG A 7 -19.51 -11.81 9.13
CA ARG A 7 -18.34 -11.07 8.60
C ARG A 7 -18.71 -10.17 7.43
N GLN A 8 -19.60 -10.61 6.53
CA GLN A 8 -20.16 -9.74 5.48
C GLN A 8 -20.91 -8.52 6.06
N ARG A 9 -21.55 -8.65 7.23
CA ARG A 9 -22.18 -7.51 7.92
C ARG A 9 -21.18 -6.49 8.45
N GLN A 10 -19.94 -6.88 8.74
CA GLN A 10 -18.86 -5.95 9.13
C GLN A 10 -18.29 -5.15 7.96
N MET A 11 -18.43 -5.65 6.72
CA MET A 11 -18.02 -4.94 5.50
C MET A 11 -19.11 -4.04 4.91
N CYS A 12 -20.34 -4.05 5.46
CA CYS A 12 -21.42 -3.14 5.10
C CYS A 12 -21.61 -2.12 6.21
N ILE A 13 -21.18 -0.90 5.96
CA ILE A 13 -21.26 0.21 6.92
C ILE A 13 -22.47 1.06 6.58
N ARG A 14 -23.26 1.42 7.61
CA ARG A 14 -24.39 2.35 7.53
C ARG A 14 -24.09 3.70 8.16
N ASP A 15 -23.12 3.77 9.06
CA ASP A 15 -22.90 4.88 9.98
C ASP A 15 -21.67 5.73 9.61
N SER A 16 -21.19 5.64 8.38
CA SER A 16 -20.11 6.49 7.88
C SER A 16 -20.69 7.68 7.12
N ASP A 17 -20.05 8.83 7.23
CA ASP A 17 -20.33 10.02 6.40
C ASP A 17 -20.21 9.76 4.89
N TYR A 18 -19.60 8.63 4.53
CA TYR A 18 -19.47 8.15 3.15
C TYR A 18 -20.74 7.48 2.62
N VAL A 19 -21.68 7.13 3.50
CA VAL A 19 -22.88 6.38 3.12
C VAL A 19 -24.04 7.34 2.87
N ASP A 20 -24.54 7.36 1.63
CA ASP A 20 -25.83 7.98 1.33
C ASP A 20 -26.95 7.01 1.68
N VAL A 21 -27.64 7.31 2.78
CA VAL A 21 -28.72 6.46 3.31
C VAL A 21 -29.98 6.44 2.44
N GLU A 22 -30.13 7.43 1.55
CA GLU A 22 -31.26 7.54 0.63
C GLU A 22 -30.97 6.85 -0.71
N PHE A 23 -29.70 6.51 -0.97
CA PHE A 23 -29.30 5.84 -2.21
C PHE A 23 -29.35 4.31 -2.08
N GLY A 24 -30.07 3.66 -2.99
CA GLY A 24 -30.16 2.20 -3.09
C GLY A 24 -30.70 1.53 -1.82
N SER A 25 -29.84 0.77 -1.13
CA SER A 25 -30.19 0.07 0.13
C SER A 25 -29.77 0.86 1.38
N GLY A 26 -29.14 2.02 1.23
CA GLY A 26 -28.50 2.74 2.33
C GLY A 26 -27.34 1.98 2.98
N CYS A 27 -26.71 1.07 2.24
CA CYS A 27 -25.56 0.30 2.69
C CYS A 27 -24.47 0.33 1.63
N VAL A 28 -23.23 0.56 2.04
CA VAL A 28 -22.06 0.49 1.18
C VAL A 28 -21.24 -0.75 1.51
N LYS A 29 -20.84 -1.50 0.48
CA LYS A 29 -19.87 -2.58 0.59
C LYS A 29 -18.45 -1.95 0.58
N ILE A 30 -17.63 -2.28 1.56
CA ILE A 30 -16.29 -1.78 1.73
C ILE A 30 -15.30 -2.92 1.52
N THR A 31 -14.31 -2.72 0.62
CA THR A 31 -13.22 -3.67 0.35
C THR A 31 -11.86 -2.99 0.56
N PRO A 32 -11.40 -2.87 1.79
CA PRO A 32 -10.26 -2.02 2.15
C PRO A 32 -8.94 -2.41 1.47
N ALA A 33 -8.80 -3.68 1.09
CA ALA A 33 -7.57 -4.15 0.46
C ALA A 33 -7.48 -3.85 -1.05
N HIS A 34 -8.57 -3.38 -1.70
CA HIS A 34 -8.64 -3.25 -3.15
C HIS A 34 -9.21 -1.92 -3.67
N ASP A 35 -9.40 -0.94 -2.80
CA ASP A 35 -9.85 0.39 -3.18
C ASP A 35 -9.27 1.44 -2.22
N PHE A 36 -8.82 2.58 -2.76
CA PHE A 36 -8.16 3.62 -1.96
C PHE A 36 -9.12 4.29 -0.96
N ASN A 37 -10.36 4.56 -1.36
CA ASN A 37 -11.35 5.17 -0.47
C ASN A 37 -11.78 4.18 0.60
N ASP A 38 -12.03 2.93 0.20
CA ASP A 38 -12.38 1.85 1.11
C ASP A 38 -11.26 1.55 2.11
N TYR A 39 -9.98 1.73 1.71
CA TYR A 39 -8.83 1.60 2.60
C TYR A 39 -8.88 2.60 3.75
N GLU A 40 -9.14 3.89 3.46
CA GLU A 40 -9.24 4.92 4.48
C GLU A 40 -10.46 4.71 5.40
N ILE A 41 -11.57 4.25 4.84
CA ILE A 41 -12.74 3.85 5.63
C ILE A 41 -12.40 2.64 6.50
N GLY A 42 -11.73 1.65 5.93
CA GLY A 42 -11.27 0.46 6.64
C GLY A 42 -10.38 0.79 7.85
N LYS A 43 -9.46 1.73 7.69
CA LYS A 43 -8.63 2.24 8.81
C LYS A 43 -9.46 2.90 9.90
N ARG A 44 -10.37 3.82 9.52
CA ARG A 44 -11.23 4.52 10.49
C ARG A 44 -12.13 3.59 11.30
N HIS A 45 -12.62 2.53 10.68
CA HIS A 45 -13.53 1.56 11.29
C HIS A 45 -12.85 0.27 11.75
N ASN A 46 -11.51 0.21 11.68
CA ASN A 46 -10.71 -0.97 12.04
C ASN A 46 -11.21 -2.26 11.38
N LEU A 47 -11.49 -2.19 10.07
CA LEU A 47 -11.93 -3.34 9.28
C LEU A 47 -10.75 -4.24 8.90
N GLU A 48 -11.02 -5.52 8.76
CA GLU A 48 -10.02 -6.49 8.30
C GLU A 48 -9.64 -6.22 6.82
N MET A 49 -8.33 -6.22 6.52
CA MET A 49 -7.78 -6.02 5.18
C MET A 49 -7.71 -7.38 4.45
N ILE A 50 -8.82 -7.81 3.87
CA ILE A 50 -8.89 -9.11 3.18
C ILE A 50 -8.49 -8.93 1.72
N ARG A 51 -7.33 -9.47 1.35
CA ARG A 51 -6.86 -9.51 -0.02
C ARG A 51 -7.52 -10.67 -0.77
N CYS A 52 -8.13 -10.36 -1.92
CA CYS A 52 -8.84 -11.34 -2.76
C CYS A 52 -8.06 -11.72 -4.02
N LEU A 53 -7.04 -10.95 -4.39
CA LEU A 53 -6.20 -11.16 -5.57
C LEU A 53 -4.74 -11.37 -5.17
N ASP A 54 -4.06 -12.22 -5.90
CA ASP A 54 -2.61 -12.36 -5.85
C ASP A 54 -1.91 -11.35 -6.80
N PHE A 55 -0.57 -11.37 -6.83
CA PHE A 55 0.21 -10.48 -7.69
C PHE A 55 0.07 -10.76 -9.19
N ASP A 56 -0.42 -11.94 -9.57
CA ASP A 56 -0.72 -12.31 -10.95
C ASP A 56 -2.15 -11.92 -11.38
N GLY A 57 -2.92 -11.32 -10.48
CA GLY A 57 -4.32 -10.96 -10.72
C GLY A 57 -5.27 -12.16 -10.71
N LYS A 58 -4.89 -13.24 -10.06
CA LYS A 58 -5.72 -14.41 -9.82
C LYS A 58 -6.37 -14.33 -8.44
N ILE A 59 -7.47 -15.03 -8.30
CA ILE A 59 -8.19 -15.11 -7.02
C ILE A 59 -7.34 -15.88 -6.00
N GLU A 60 -7.08 -15.26 -4.88
CA GLU A 60 -6.28 -15.84 -3.79
C GLU A 60 -6.87 -17.14 -3.22
N ASN A 61 -5.98 -18.00 -2.69
CA ASN A 61 -6.40 -19.18 -1.95
C ASN A 61 -6.61 -18.84 -0.48
N HIS A 62 -7.73 -18.22 -0.17
CA HIS A 62 -8.07 -17.81 1.17
C HIS A 62 -9.34 -18.50 1.67
N GLU A 63 -9.46 -18.75 2.99
CA GLU A 63 -10.59 -19.49 3.57
C GLU A 63 -11.96 -18.84 3.34
N PHE A 64 -11.99 -17.50 3.20
CA PHE A 64 -13.22 -16.73 2.94
C PHE A 64 -13.67 -16.77 1.48
N ILE A 65 -12.83 -17.26 0.58
CA ILE A 65 -13.11 -17.33 -0.84
C ILE A 65 -13.67 -18.71 -1.17
N PRO A 66 -14.82 -18.80 -1.87
CA PRO A 66 -15.35 -20.08 -2.33
C PRO A 66 -14.31 -20.88 -3.11
N GLN A 67 -14.21 -22.17 -2.83
CA GLN A 67 -13.19 -23.04 -3.41
C GLN A 67 -13.21 -23.03 -4.95
N GLU A 68 -14.39 -22.92 -5.53
CA GLU A 68 -14.58 -22.90 -6.99
C GLU A 68 -14.01 -21.65 -7.67
N LEU A 69 -13.70 -20.59 -6.93
CA LEU A 69 -13.15 -19.34 -7.46
C LEU A 69 -11.64 -19.25 -7.29
N ARG A 70 -11.05 -20.00 -6.35
CA ARG A 70 -9.64 -19.91 -6.01
C ARG A 70 -8.74 -20.25 -7.20
N GLY A 71 -7.73 -19.44 -7.44
CA GLY A 71 -6.77 -19.61 -8.52
C GLY A 71 -7.26 -19.24 -9.92
N LEU A 72 -8.54 -18.85 -10.07
CA LEU A 72 -9.05 -18.37 -11.35
C LEU A 72 -8.51 -16.96 -11.67
N ASP A 73 -8.36 -16.67 -12.97
CA ASP A 73 -8.17 -15.29 -13.42
C ASP A 73 -9.35 -14.41 -12.97
N ARG A 74 -9.09 -13.14 -12.63
CA ARG A 74 -10.10 -12.21 -12.13
C ARG A 74 -11.30 -12.02 -13.07
N PHE A 75 -11.09 -12.10 -14.38
CA PHE A 75 -12.18 -11.97 -15.37
C PHE A 75 -13.03 -13.24 -15.44
N GLU A 76 -12.38 -14.42 -15.42
CA GLU A 76 -13.09 -15.70 -15.33
C GLU A 76 -13.88 -15.83 -14.04
N ALA A 77 -13.30 -15.39 -12.92
CA ALA A 77 -13.98 -15.37 -11.64
C ALA A 77 -15.22 -14.47 -11.65
N ARG A 78 -15.16 -13.32 -12.33
CA ARG A 78 -16.31 -12.40 -12.47
C ARG A 78 -17.47 -13.07 -13.15
N GLU A 79 -17.25 -13.75 -14.28
CA GLU A 79 -18.30 -14.48 -15.00
C GLU A 79 -18.89 -15.59 -14.12
N LYS A 80 -18.02 -16.35 -13.48
CA LYS A 80 -18.45 -17.44 -12.59
C LYS A 80 -19.25 -16.98 -11.39
N ILE A 81 -18.90 -15.84 -10.79
CA ILE A 81 -19.67 -15.22 -9.70
C ILE A 81 -21.06 -14.83 -10.17
N ILE A 82 -21.20 -14.26 -11.36
CA ILE A 82 -22.50 -13.91 -11.94
C ILE A 82 -23.36 -15.16 -12.08
N ASP A 83 -22.80 -16.24 -12.57
CA ASP A 83 -23.56 -17.52 -12.73
C ASP A 83 -23.90 -18.14 -11.36
N MET A 84 -23.02 -18.10 -10.38
CA MET A 84 -23.28 -18.55 -9.02
C MET A 84 -24.44 -17.75 -8.40
N LEU A 85 -24.48 -16.43 -8.57
CA LEU A 85 -25.57 -15.58 -8.07
C LEU A 85 -26.89 -15.84 -8.81
N LYS A 86 -26.88 -16.09 -10.12
CA LYS A 86 -28.06 -16.51 -10.89
C LYS A 86 -28.64 -17.81 -10.35
N ASN A 87 -27.78 -18.81 -10.14
CA ASN A 87 -28.22 -20.13 -9.65
C ASN A 87 -28.82 -20.08 -8.24
N GLN A 88 -28.43 -19.08 -7.44
CA GLN A 88 -28.97 -18.84 -6.11
C GLN A 88 -30.17 -17.89 -6.09
N ASN A 89 -30.63 -17.41 -7.25
CA ASN A 89 -31.69 -16.38 -7.39
C ASN A 89 -31.36 -15.08 -6.63
N LEU A 90 -30.08 -14.73 -6.53
CA LEU A 90 -29.60 -13.53 -5.86
C LEU A 90 -29.21 -12.41 -6.83
N LEU A 91 -29.13 -12.70 -8.13
CA LEU A 91 -28.81 -11.71 -9.15
C LEU A 91 -30.08 -10.98 -9.60
N LYS A 92 -30.13 -9.66 -9.37
CA LYS A 92 -31.22 -8.80 -9.83
C LYS A 92 -31.10 -8.41 -11.29
N GLY A 93 -29.87 -8.11 -11.74
CA GLY A 93 -29.57 -7.69 -13.11
C GLY A 93 -28.08 -7.41 -13.29
N VAL A 94 -27.70 -7.23 -14.55
CA VAL A 94 -26.36 -6.75 -14.94
C VAL A 94 -26.59 -5.57 -15.88
N GLU A 95 -25.98 -4.43 -15.58
CA GLU A 95 -26.10 -3.20 -16.34
C GLU A 95 -24.72 -2.75 -16.84
N ASP A 96 -24.67 -2.23 -18.06
CA ASP A 96 -23.43 -1.63 -18.57
C ASP A 96 -23.15 -0.33 -17.85
N HIS A 97 -21.92 -0.20 -17.33
CA HIS A 97 -21.49 0.99 -16.62
C HIS A 97 -20.14 1.50 -17.13
N GLN A 98 -20.05 2.80 -17.39
CA GLN A 98 -18.81 3.44 -17.81
C GLN A 98 -17.99 3.86 -16.59
N ILE A 99 -16.79 3.30 -16.45
CA ILE A 99 -15.84 3.63 -15.40
C ILE A 99 -14.47 3.98 -15.99
N GLN A 100 -13.72 4.79 -15.27
CA GLN A 100 -12.32 5.02 -15.58
C GLN A 100 -11.49 3.89 -14.97
N ILE A 101 -10.85 3.10 -15.83
CA ILE A 101 -10.04 1.96 -15.39
C ILE A 101 -8.56 2.34 -15.50
N PRO A 102 -7.78 2.26 -14.40
CA PRO A 102 -6.34 2.48 -14.45
C PRO A 102 -5.66 1.40 -15.28
N LYS A 103 -4.72 1.82 -16.13
CA LYS A 103 -3.94 0.91 -16.99
C LYS A 103 -2.46 1.22 -16.88
N GLY A 104 -1.64 0.19 -16.97
CA GLY A 104 -0.18 0.34 -17.03
C GLY A 104 0.22 1.12 -18.29
N ASP A 105 1.10 2.09 -18.16
CA ASP A 105 1.50 2.99 -19.25
C ASP A 105 2.07 2.24 -20.45
N ARG A 106 2.88 1.21 -20.21
CA ARG A 106 3.53 0.41 -21.24
C ARG A 106 2.70 -0.80 -21.66
N SER A 107 2.29 -1.60 -20.70
CA SER A 107 1.58 -2.86 -20.97
C SER A 107 0.14 -2.67 -21.42
N LYS A 108 -0.47 -1.51 -21.08
CA LYS A 108 -1.92 -1.25 -21.23
C LYS A 108 -2.80 -2.25 -20.48
N THR A 109 -2.21 -3.07 -19.63
CA THR A 109 -2.92 -4.02 -18.77
C THR A 109 -3.72 -3.27 -17.71
N ILE A 110 -4.91 -3.74 -17.39
CA ILE A 110 -5.73 -3.21 -16.31
C ILE A 110 -5.02 -3.44 -14.98
N LEU A 111 -4.87 -2.37 -14.21
CA LEU A 111 -4.30 -2.40 -12.86
C LEU A 111 -5.42 -2.61 -11.84
N GLU A 112 -5.18 -3.52 -10.92
CA GLU A 112 -6.04 -3.74 -9.77
C GLU A 112 -5.36 -3.17 -8.53
N PRO A 113 -5.98 -2.20 -7.82
CA PRO A 113 -5.44 -1.73 -6.55
C PRO A 113 -5.38 -2.89 -5.55
N MET A 114 -4.28 -2.97 -4.81
CA MET A 114 -4.07 -4.02 -3.82
C MET A 114 -3.18 -3.52 -2.69
N VAL A 115 -3.54 -3.83 -1.46
CA VAL A 115 -2.68 -3.58 -0.30
C VAL A 115 -1.52 -4.57 -0.30
N SER A 116 -0.31 -4.07 -0.19
CA SER A 116 0.92 -4.84 -0.04
C SER A 116 1.83 -4.22 1.02
N GLU A 117 2.70 -5.04 1.61
CA GLU A 117 3.72 -4.54 2.52
C GLU A 117 4.77 -3.77 1.73
N GLN A 118 5.08 -2.55 2.17
CA GLN A 118 6.02 -1.65 1.52
C GLN A 118 6.86 -0.92 2.58
N TRP A 119 8.03 -0.46 2.17
CA TRP A 119 8.87 0.39 3.01
C TRP A 119 8.47 1.85 2.86
N PHE A 120 8.25 2.51 4.01
CA PHE A 120 7.88 3.91 4.08
C PHE A 120 8.85 4.70 4.95
N VAL A 121 9.15 5.92 4.54
CA VAL A 121 9.75 6.94 5.39
C VAL A 121 8.63 7.72 6.07
N LYS A 122 8.61 7.75 7.39
CA LYS A 122 7.73 8.64 8.17
C LYS A 122 8.23 10.06 8.04
N THR A 123 7.51 10.86 7.30
CA THR A 123 7.93 12.21 6.92
C THR A 123 7.48 13.29 7.90
N ASP A 124 6.46 13.04 8.70
CA ASP A 124 5.85 14.01 9.61
C ASP A 124 6.83 14.60 10.63
N GLU A 125 7.68 13.77 11.25
CA GLU A 125 8.66 14.24 12.23
C GLU A 125 9.80 15.04 11.60
N VAL A 126 10.25 14.61 10.42
CA VAL A 126 11.30 15.30 9.66
C VAL A 126 10.78 16.62 9.13
N ALA A 127 9.55 16.64 8.64
CA ALA A 127 8.88 17.83 8.14
C ALA A 127 8.73 18.91 9.21
N LYS A 128 8.41 18.55 10.46
CA LYS A 128 8.31 19.51 11.57
C LYS A 128 9.59 20.33 11.74
N LYS A 129 10.76 19.68 11.71
CA LYS A 129 12.04 20.38 11.80
C LYS A 129 12.30 21.26 10.59
N ALA A 130 11.98 20.77 9.38
CA ALA A 130 12.14 21.52 8.15
C ALA A 130 11.21 22.75 8.09
N ILE A 131 9.99 22.64 8.61
CA ILE A 131 9.07 23.77 8.75
C ILE A 131 9.66 24.81 9.73
N GLN A 132 10.10 24.36 10.89
CA GLN A 132 10.57 25.23 11.95
C GLN A 132 11.76 26.11 11.54
N VAL A 133 12.76 25.56 10.86
CA VAL A 133 13.93 26.35 10.41
C VAL A 133 13.59 27.46 9.42
N VAL A 134 12.44 27.34 8.71
CA VAL A 134 11.94 28.39 7.82
C VAL A 134 11.08 29.40 8.61
N GLU A 135 10.27 28.93 9.56
CA GLU A 135 9.50 29.82 10.46
C GLU A 135 10.41 30.69 11.33
N ASP A 136 11.54 30.14 11.77
CA ASP A 136 12.54 30.84 12.58
C ASP A 136 13.51 31.72 11.75
N ASP A 137 13.29 31.86 10.44
CA ASP A 137 14.13 32.61 9.51
C ASP A 137 15.60 32.11 9.41
N GLU A 138 15.89 30.88 9.88
CA GLU A 138 17.22 30.26 9.70
C GLU A 138 17.48 29.89 8.25
N ILE A 139 16.43 29.48 7.53
CA ILE A 139 16.42 29.26 6.08
C ILE A 139 15.40 30.19 5.45
N ARG A 140 15.81 30.93 4.40
CA ARG A 140 14.98 31.91 3.72
C ARG A 140 14.85 31.63 2.24
N PHE A 141 13.65 31.80 1.72
CA PHE A 141 13.40 31.72 0.29
C PHE A 141 13.57 33.07 -0.40
N ILE A 142 14.28 33.10 -1.53
CA ILE A 142 14.43 34.30 -2.35
C ILE A 142 13.97 33.95 -3.78
N PRO A 143 12.88 34.54 -4.25
CA PRO A 143 11.99 35.50 -3.58
C PRO A 143 11.07 34.83 -2.55
N LYS A 144 10.62 35.58 -1.57
CA LYS A 144 9.84 35.11 -0.40
C LYS A 144 8.50 34.45 -0.75
N ASN A 145 7.92 34.74 -1.90
CA ASN A 145 6.64 34.14 -2.31
C ASN A 145 6.68 32.61 -2.39
N TRP A 146 7.85 31.98 -2.53
CA TRP A 146 7.99 30.53 -2.53
C TRP A 146 7.81 29.87 -1.17
N GLU A 147 7.89 30.62 -0.07
CA GLU A 147 7.60 30.10 1.27
C GLU A 147 6.18 29.54 1.36
N LYS A 148 5.21 30.21 0.70
CA LYS A 148 3.82 29.72 0.71
C LYS A 148 3.71 28.33 0.09
N THR A 149 4.34 28.12 -1.05
CA THR A 149 4.36 26.82 -1.74
C THR A 149 5.08 25.77 -0.90
N TYR A 150 6.20 26.14 -0.28
CA TYR A 150 6.95 25.27 0.62
C TYR A 150 6.08 24.79 1.79
N PHE A 151 5.44 25.70 2.51
CA PHE A 151 4.60 25.36 3.65
C PHE A 151 3.37 24.55 3.24
N GLU A 152 2.77 24.84 2.10
CA GLU A 152 1.65 24.07 1.58
C GLU A 152 2.04 22.60 1.35
N TRP A 153 3.22 22.35 0.79
CA TRP A 153 3.76 21.00 0.64
C TRP A 153 4.12 20.35 1.97
N MET A 154 4.82 21.06 2.84
CA MET A 154 5.35 20.50 4.08
C MET A 154 4.28 20.19 5.12
N TYR A 155 3.22 21.02 5.23
CA TYR A 155 2.10 20.74 6.14
C TYR A 155 1.19 19.59 5.67
N ASN A 156 1.18 19.30 4.37
CA ASN A 156 0.37 18.23 3.78
C ASN A 156 1.21 17.03 3.34
N ILE A 157 2.46 16.94 3.78
CA ILE A 157 3.35 15.86 3.36
C ILE A 157 2.82 14.51 3.85
N GLN A 158 2.87 13.53 2.98
CA GLN A 158 2.46 12.16 3.27
C GLN A 158 3.70 11.27 3.47
N ASP A 159 3.54 10.17 4.19
CA ASP A 159 4.57 9.16 4.28
C ASP A 159 5.00 8.69 2.89
N TRP A 160 6.30 8.61 2.69
CA TRP A 160 6.88 8.32 1.39
C TRP A 160 7.19 6.84 1.24
N CYS A 161 6.48 6.16 0.34
CA CYS A 161 6.82 4.81 -0.06
C CYS A 161 8.13 4.81 -0.85
N ILE A 162 9.14 4.14 -0.33
CA ILE A 162 10.49 4.09 -0.93
C ILE A 162 10.84 2.76 -1.58
N SER A 163 10.01 1.73 -1.44
CA SER A 163 10.20 0.44 -2.10
C SER A 163 9.61 0.41 -3.51
N ARG A 164 10.31 -0.22 -4.45
CA ARG A 164 9.90 -0.39 -5.84
C ARG A 164 10.15 -1.81 -6.29
N GLN A 165 9.17 -2.42 -6.97
CA GLN A 165 9.24 -3.74 -7.57
C GLN A 165 9.87 -3.62 -8.97
N GLN A 166 11.17 -3.38 -9.03
CA GLN A 166 11.95 -3.20 -10.25
C GLN A 166 13.14 -4.15 -10.28
N TRP A 167 13.52 -4.61 -11.46
CA TRP A 167 14.64 -5.53 -11.62
C TRP A 167 16.02 -4.85 -11.51
N TRP A 168 16.06 -3.54 -11.57
CA TRP A 168 17.26 -2.75 -11.52
C TRP A 168 17.17 -1.62 -10.52
N GLY A 169 18.16 -1.52 -9.64
CA GLY A 169 18.25 -0.46 -8.63
C GLY A 169 19.06 -0.90 -7.41
N HIS A 170 19.10 -0.06 -6.40
CA HIS A 170 19.73 -0.37 -5.12
C HIS A 170 18.74 -1.18 -4.29
N ARG A 171 19.04 -2.44 -4.04
CA ARG A 171 18.21 -3.30 -3.20
C ARG A 171 18.05 -2.71 -1.80
N ILE A 172 16.87 -2.85 -1.26
CA ILE A 172 16.60 -2.43 0.12
C ILE A 172 17.50 -3.20 1.07
N PRO A 173 18.23 -2.51 1.98
CA PRO A 173 19.20 -3.14 2.88
C PRO A 173 18.49 -3.78 4.10
N ALA A 174 17.53 -4.64 3.84
CA ALA A 174 16.76 -5.37 4.84
C ALA A 174 16.77 -6.86 4.54
N TRP A 175 16.77 -7.67 5.58
CA TRP A 175 16.72 -9.13 5.53
C TRP A 175 15.58 -9.64 6.39
N TYR A 176 15.01 -10.76 6.00
CA TYR A 176 13.90 -11.41 6.68
C TYR A 176 14.31 -12.82 7.06
N ASP A 177 13.89 -13.27 8.24
CA ASP A 177 13.96 -14.67 8.63
C ASP A 177 12.66 -15.42 8.26
N ASP A 178 12.63 -16.72 8.52
CA ASP A 178 11.49 -17.59 8.22
C ASP A 178 10.23 -17.20 9.03
N GLU A 179 10.39 -16.49 10.16
CA GLU A 179 9.31 -15.97 11.00
C GLU A 179 8.84 -14.59 10.55
N LYS A 180 9.42 -14.04 9.45
CA LYS A 180 9.17 -12.70 8.91
C LYS A 180 9.62 -11.54 9.82
N ASN A 181 10.51 -11.80 10.77
CA ASN A 181 11.19 -10.70 11.44
C ASN A 181 12.11 -9.99 10.44
N HIS A 182 12.23 -8.68 10.54
CA HIS A 182 13.03 -7.88 9.62
C HIS A 182 14.26 -7.27 10.32
N TYR A 183 15.38 -7.28 9.63
CA TYR A 183 16.66 -6.81 10.10
C TYR A 183 17.30 -5.87 9.09
N VAL A 184 17.80 -4.72 9.51
CA VAL A 184 18.38 -3.71 8.62
C VAL A 184 19.87 -3.60 8.83
N GLY A 185 20.63 -3.69 7.74
CA GLY A 185 22.09 -3.59 7.73
C GLY A 185 22.66 -3.47 6.33
N THR A 186 23.94 -3.17 6.22
CA THR A 186 24.63 -2.98 4.94
C THR A 186 24.96 -4.29 4.21
N SER A 187 24.99 -5.40 4.95
CA SER A 187 25.22 -6.75 4.43
C SER A 187 24.64 -7.78 5.37
N GLU A 188 24.48 -9.02 4.92
CA GLU A 188 24.06 -10.12 5.77
C GLU A 188 24.98 -10.32 6.98
N ALA A 189 26.32 -10.24 6.77
CA ALA A 189 27.30 -10.34 7.85
C ALA A 189 27.10 -9.23 8.89
N ASN A 190 26.86 -7.98 8.45
CA ASN A 190 26.58 -6.86 9.33
C ASN A 190 25.28 -7.06 10.10
N VAL A 191 24.25 -7.58 9.46
CA VAL A 191 22.97 -7.93 10.13
C VAL A 191 23.19 -8.99 11.21
N ARG A 192 23.89 -10.07 10.91
CA ARG A 192 24.17 -11.14 11.87
C ARG A 192 24.94 -10.62 13.10
N GLU A 193 25.94 -9.81 12.88
CA GLU A 193 26.72 -9.17 13.96
C GLU A 193 25.84 -8.20 14.80
N LYS A 194 25.16 -7.27 14.12
CA LYS A 194 24.36 -6.22 14.76
C LYS A 194 23.22 -6.75 15.63
N TYR A 195 22.55 -7.83 15.17
CA TYR A 195 21.41 -8.42 15.87
C TYR A 195 21.76 -9.71 16.61
N SER A 196 23.05 -10.09 16.64
CA SER A 196 23.55 -11.28 17.31
C SER A 196 22.82 -12.56 16.85
N LEU A 197 22.57 -12.66 15.56
CA LEU A 197 21.86 -13.81 14.98
C LEU A 197 22.81 -15.01 14.87
N LYS A 198 22.26 -16.18 15.12
CA LYS A 198 22.99 -17.45 14.96
C LYS A 198 23.14 -17.80 13.46
N ASP A 199 24.14 -18.62 13.17
CA ASP A 199 24.43 -19.04 11.77
C ASP A 199 23.33 -19.94 11.17
N ASP A 200 22.50 -20.58 12.01
CA ASP A 200 21.40 -21.43 11.57
C ASP A 200 20.15 -20.64 11.15
N VAL A 201 20.05 -19.35 11.45
CA VAL A 201 18.96 -18.51 10.99
C VAL A 201 19.09 -18.25 9.49
N GLN A 202 18.11 -18.68 8.72
CA GLN A 202 18.07 -18.37 7.28
C GLN A 202 17.64 -16.93 7.08
N LEU A 203 18.42 -16.18 6.30
CA LEU A 203 18.13 -14.78 5.98
C LEU A 203 17.94 -14.59 4.48
N THR A 204 16.85 -13.96 4.12
CA THR A 204 16.56 -13.57 2.74
C THR A 204 16.51 -12.05 2.64
N GLN A 205 17.32 -11.49 1.73
CA GLN A 205 17.29 -10.03 1.51
C GLN A 205 16.02 -9.64 0.76
N ASP A 206 15.46 -8.48 1.12
CA ASP A 206 14.35 -7.86 0.42
C ASP A 206 14.63 -7.81 -1.11
N GLU A 207 13.65 -8.19 -1.93
CA GLU A 207 13.78 -8.21 -3.39
C GLU A 207 13.54 -6.83 -4.00
N ASP A 208 12.85 -5.95 -3.29
CA ASP A 208 12.57 -4.60 -3.73
C ASP A 208 13.82 -3.72 -3.79
N VAL A 209 13.77 -2.69 -4.60
CA VAL A 209 14.81 -1.67 -4.71
C VAL A 209 14.32 -0.33 -4.17
N LEU A 210 15.26 0.51 -3.78
CA LEU A 210 14.96 1.86 -3.32
C LEU A 210 14.47 2.73 -4.48
N ASP A 211 13.51 3.61 -4.17
CA ASP A 211 13.10 4.68 -5.06
C ASP A 211 14.31 5.51 -5.50
N THR A 212 14.39 5.84 -6.80
CA THR A 212 15.48 6.63 -7.37
C THR A 212 15.64 8.00 -6.68
N TRP A 213 14.52 8.62 -6.31
CA TRP A 213 14.54 9.90 -5.60
C TRP A 213 15.06 9.79 -4.17
N PHE A 214 14.92 8.64 -3.53
CA PHE A 214 15.53 8.41 -2.22
C PHE A 214 17.05 8.49 -2.29
N SER A 215 17.67 7.79 -3.26
CA SER A 215 19.11 7.86 -3.48
C SER A 215 19.56 9.26 -3.94
N SER A 216 18.79 9.90 -4.82
CA SER A 216 19.08 11.24 -5.32
C SER A 216 19.03 12.32 -4.23
N ALA A 217 18.15 12.19 -3.25
CA ALA A 217 18.04 13.10 -2.12
C ALA A 217 19.29 13.09 -1.23
N LEU A 218 20.07 12.01 -1.25
CA LEU A 218 21.31 11.89 -0.49
C LEU A 218 22.50 12.61 -1.16
N TRP A 219 22.40 12.93 -2.45
CA TRP A 219 23.51 13.45 -3.25
C TRP A 219 24.17 14.72 -2.67
N PRO A 220 23.41 15.74 -2.18
CA PRO A 220 24.01 17.00 -1.72
C PRO A 220 25.02 16.85 -0.59
N PHE A 221 24.91 15.81 0.23
CA PHE A 221 25.79 15.58 1.37
C PHE A 221 26.66 14.32 1.22
N SER A 222 26.20 13.28 0.52
CA SER A 222 27.01 12.07 0.29
C SER A 222 28.26 12.35 -0.53
N THR A 223 28.20 13.32 -1.46
CA THR A 223 29.36 13.76 -2.24
C THR A 223 30.37 14.61 -1.45
N LEU A 224 30.00 15.05 -0.25
CA LEU A 224 30.84 15.82 0.66
C LEU A 224 31.42 14.98 1.79
N GLY A 225 31.39 13.66 1.68
CA GLY A 225 32.00 12.74 2.64
C GLY A 225 31.08 12.22 3.75
N TRP A 226 29.80 12.61 3.76
CA TRP A 226 28.85 12.04 4.73
C TRP A 226 28.71 10.51 4.53
N PRO A 227 28.66 9.71 5.61
CA PRO A 227 28.53 10.12 7.02
C PRO A 227 29.88 10.31 7.79
N GLU A 228 31.02 10.03 7.17
CA GLU A 228 32.32 9.98 7.88
C GLU A 228 32.93 11.38 8.13
N GLU A 229 32.63 12.36 7.27
CA GLU A 229 33.34 13.66 7.28
C GLU A 229 32.43 14.88 7.50
N THR A 230 31.22 14.73 8.01
CA THR A 230 30.35 15.89 8.29
C THR A 230 30.04 16.09 9.74
#